data_aa75364f7e988d47dbc87c527d9dcaac
#
_entry.id   aa75364f7e988d47dbc87c527d9dcaac
#
_cell.length_a   1.000
_cell.length_b   1.000
_cell.length_c   1.000
_cell.angle_alpha   90.00
_cell.angle_beta   90.00
_cell.angle_gamma   90.00
#
_symmetry.space_group_name_H-M   'P 1'
#
loop_
_entity.id
_entity.type
_entity.pdbx_description
1 polymer ?
#
loop_
_entity_poly.entity_id
_entity_poly.type
_entity_poly.pdbx_seq_one_letter_code
_entity_poly.pdbx_strand_id
1 'polypeptide(L)'
;GVVGLNTATEIKKLIRPNLDNSLNEAIKGFRPPGSMLNVCVYVENVGDYKEQVIFYESLKEFGNKSGVNISFASEAGEDLSKENIISFVNKINPSVFLTFENNQLSTVDYFQGKHSLSNIGKKLAEIIGQKLGKEPNGKSNMLLKNTKSVSIIINGNFYQIKLDSIFEVISGVYSDIY
;
A
#
# COMPACT_ATOMS: atom_id res chain seq x y z
N GLY A 1 -7.00 -23.50 -12.44
CA GLY A 1 -8.33 -22.94 -12.42
C GLY A 1 -8.35 -21.48 -12.02
N VAL A 2 -9.45 -20.85 -12.29
CA VAL A 2 -9.60 -19.44 -11.93
C VAL A 2 -9.79 -19.33 -10.43
N VAL A 3 -8.85 -18.67 -9.77
CA VAL A 3 -9.00 -18.32 -8.36
C VAL A 3 -9.89 -17.09 -8.32
N GLY A 4 -11.12 -17.27 -7.96
CA GLY A 4 -12.12 -16.21 -7.90
C GLY A 4 -12.55 -15.88 -6.49
N LEU A 5 -13.53 -14.99 -6.38
CA LEU A 5 -14.10 -14.58 -5.11
C LEU A 5 -14.63 -15.77 -4.29
N ASN A 6 -15.17 -16.78 -4.98
CA ASN A 6 -15.68 -17.99 -4.33
C ASN A 6 -14.58 -18.79 -3.66
N THR A 7 -13.41 -18.92 -4.31
CA THR A 7 -12.26 -19.62 -3.72
C THR A 7 -11.74 -18.88 -2.50
N ALA A 8 -11.63 -17.57 -2.55
CA ALA A 8 -11.25 -16.76 -1.39
C ALA A 8 -12.25 -16.90 -0.24
N THR A 9 -13.55 -16.97 -0.55
CA THR A 9 -14.61 -17.19 0.44
C THR A 9 -14.54 -18.60 1.05
N GLU A 10 -14.25 -19.63 0.24
CA GLU A 10 -14.06 -21.00 0.71
C GLU A 10 -12.84 -21.12 1.60
N ILE A 11 -11.72 -20.51 1.22
CA ILE A 11 -10.52 -20.44 2.06
C ILE A 11 -10.87 -19.80 3.40
N LYS A 12 -11.61 -18.70 3.39
CA LYS A 12 -12.05 -18.01 4.62
C LYS A 12 -12.94 -18.88 5.49
N LYS A 13 -13.81 -19.71 4.91
CA LYS A 13 -14.66 -20.64 5.67
C LYS A 13 -13.88 -21.79 6.31
N LEU A 14 -12.80 -22.24 5.68
CA LEU A 14 -11.93 -23.30 6.17
C LEU A 14 -11.00 -22.83 7.30
N ILE A 15 -10.89 -21.54 7.49
CA ILE A 15 -9.99 -20.94 8.45
C ILE A 15 -10.70 -20.69 9.76
N ARG A 16 -10.02 -21.04 10.86
CA ARG A 16 -10.55 -20.80 12.20
C ARG A 16 -10.75 -19.30 12.43
N PRO A 17 -11.82 -18.89 13.17
CA PRO A 17 -12.12 -17.48 13.42
C PRO A 17 -10.98 -16.67 14.05
N ASN A 18 -10.00 -17.31 14.68
CA ASN A 18 -8.88 -16.68 15.38
C ASN A 18 -7.60 -16.61 14.54
N LEU A 19 -7.67 -16.86 13.24
CA LEU A 19 -6.50 -16.74 12.40
C LEU A 19 -6.10 -15.27 12.26
N ASP A 20 -4.80 -15.05 12.23
CA ASP A 20 -4.22 -13.72 12.19
C ASP A 20 -4.71 -12.93 10.97
N ASN A 21 -4.50 -11.61 11.01
CA ASN A 21 -4.93 -10.69 9.96
C ASN A 21 -4.24 -10.94 8.61
N SER A 22 -3.15 -11.72 8.55
CA SER A 22 -2.40 -11.94 7.30
C SER A 22 -3.25 -12.56 6.20
N LEU A 23 -4.08 -13.52 6.58
CA LEU A 23 -4.95 -14.17 5.61
C LEU A 23 -6.12 -13.29 5.18
N ASN A 24 -6.68 -12.51 6.11
CA ASN A 24 -7.69 -11.52 5.78
C ASN A 24 -7.15 -10.46 4.83
N GLU A 25 -5.92 -10.02 5.02
CA GLU A 25 -5.24 -9.10 4.11
C GLU A 25 -4.94 -9.74 2.75
N ALA A 26 -4.49 -10.99 2.72
CA ALA A 26 -4.30 -11.73 1.48
C ALA A 26 -5.61 -11.83 0.69
N ILE A 27 -6.73 -12.08 1.37
CA ILE A 27 -8.06 -12.11 0.75
C ILE A 27 -8.46 -10.72 0.24
N LYS A 28 -8.21 -9.66 1.01
CA LYS A 28 -8.49 -8.28 0.58
C LYS A 28 -7.65 -7.87 -0.65
N GLY A 29 -6.38 -8.25 -0.66
CA GLY A 29 -5.48 -7.99 -1.77
C GLY A 29 -5.64 -8.95 -2.93
N PHE A 30 -6.58 -9.90 -2.84
CA PHE A 30 -6.77 -10.90 -3.87
C PHE A 30 -7.15 -10.26 -5.21
N ARG A 31 -6.51 -10.76 -6.27
CA ARG A 31 -6.83 -10.41 -7.67
C ARG A 31 -6.79 -11.67 -8.52
N PRO A 32 -7.62 -11.76 -9.57
CA PRO A 32 -7.53 -12.88 -10.51
C PRO A 32 -6.16 -12.97 -11.19
N PRO A 33 -5.66 -14.17 -11.51
CA PRO A 33 -4.43 -14.31 -12.27
C PRO A 33 -4.46 -13.50 -13.57
N GLY A 34 -3.35 -12.80 -13.86
CA GLY A 34 -3.24 -11.94 -15.05
C GLY A 34 -3.83 -10.53 -14.89
N SER A 35 -4.51 -10.21 -13.79
CA SER A 35 -4.96 -8.85 -13.53
C SER A 35 -3.79 -7.97 -13.08
N MET A 36 -3.87 -6.68 -13.43
CA MET A 36 -2.87 -5.71 -12.96
C MET A 36 -3.01 -5.48 -11.46
N LEU A 37 -1.87 -5.33 -10.81
CA LEU A 37 -1.82 -4.88 -9.42
C LEU A 37 -2.24 -3.42 -9.35
N ASN A 38 -3.20 -3.10 -8.49
CA ASN A 38 -3.67 -1.74 -8.28
C ASN A 38 -3.05 -1.15 -7.01
N VAL A 39 -2.40 -0.02 -7.16
CA VAL A 39 -1.81 0.73 -6.05
C VAL A 39 -2.41 2.13 -6.04
N CYS A 40 -2.95 2.55 -4.90
CA CYS A 40 -3.37 3.93 -4.69
C CYS A 40 -2.28 4.68 -3.93
N VAL A 41 -1.91 5.85 -4.41
CA VAL A 41 -0.83 6.65 -3.83
C VAL A 41 -1.40 7.95 -3.25
N TYR A 42 -0.97 8.27 -2.05
CA TYR A 42 -1.18 9.55 -1.40
C TYR A 42 0.16 10.18 -1.04
N VAL A 43 0.33 11.46 -1.36
CA VAL A 43 1.54 12.21 -1.02
C VAL A 43 1.16 13.33 -0.05
N GLU A 44 1.68 13.25 1.17
CA GLU A 44 1.41 14.22 2.24
C GLU A 44 2.59 15.17 2.41
N ASN A 45 2.30 16.41 2.78
CA ASN A 45 3.30 17.48 2.99
C ASN A 45 4.12 17.76 1.73
N VAL A 46 3.43 17.97 0.64
CA VAL A 46 4.06 18.24 -0.64
C VAL A 46 4.70 19.62 -0.63
N GLY A 47 5.94 19.71 -1.07
CA GLY A 47 6.66 20.98 -1.19
C GLY A 47 6.22 21.79 -2.40
N ASP A 48 7.17 22.27 -3.20
CA ASP A 48 6.93 23.06 -4.40
C ASP A 48 6.06 22.28 -5.42
N TYR A 49 5.13 23.00 -6.05
CA TYR A 49 4.22 22.46 -7.08
C TYR A 49 4.99 21.77 -8.24
N LYS A 50 6.11 22.34 -8.69
CA LYS A 50 6.91 21.73 -9.76
C LYS A 50 7.49 20.39 -9.36
N GLU A 51 8.01 20.28 -8.15
CA GLU A 51 8.57 19.04 -7.62
C GLU A 51 7.47 17.99 -7.43
N GLN A 52 6.30 18.41 -7.00
CA GLN A 52 5.12 17.56 -6.90
C GLN A 52 4.73 16.94 -8.25
N VAL A 53 4.65 17.76 -9.30
CA VAL A 53 4.29 17.28 -10.63
C VAL A 53 5.33 16.27 -11.13
N ILE A 54 6.61 16.56 -10.98
CA ILE A 54 7.70 15.66 -11.37
C ILE A 54 7.58 14.33 -10.62
N PHE A 55 7.31 14.38 -9.34
CA PHE A 55 7.16 13.18 -8.53
C PHE A 55 5.98 12.32 -8.98
N TYR A 56 4.80 12.92 -9.21
CA TYR A 56 3.63 12.21 -9.71
C TYR A 56 3.86 11.58 -11.10
N GLU A 57 4.51 12.31 -12.00
CA GLU A 57 4.84 11.77 -13.32
C GLU A 57 5.83 10.60 -13.22
N SER A 58 6.81 10.71 -12.34
CA SER A 58 7.75 9.61 -12.05
C SER A 58 7.04 8.38 -11.50
N LEU A 59 6.09 8.55 -10.59
CA LEU A 59 5.28 7.45 -10.06
C LEU A 59 4.51 6.74 -11.18
N LYS A 60 3.87 7.48 -12.06
CA LYS A 60 3.13 6.91 -13.20
C LYS A 60 4.06 6.13 -14.14
N GLU A 61 5.21 6.68 -14.44
CA GLU A 61 6.21 6.04 -15.32
C GLU A 61 6.71 4.73 -14.71
N PHE A 62 7.11 4.73 -13.46
CA PHE A 62 7.58 3.52 -12.78
C PHE A 62 6.47 2.49 -12.62
N GLY A 63 5.26 2.91 -12.33
CA GLY A 63 4.09 2.03 -12.27
C GLY A 63 3.86 1.31 -13.60
N ASN A 64 3.88 2.05 -14.69
CA ASN A 64 3.71 1.47 -16.03
C ASN A 64 4.80 0.46 -16.38
N LYS A 65 6.06 0.78 -16.06
CA LYS A 65 7.20 -0.14 -16.28
C LYS A 65 7.10 -1.41 -15.45
N SER A 66 6.56 -1.31 -14.23
CA SER A 66 6.44 -2.43 -13.30
C SER A 66 5.14 -3.24 -13.49
N GLY A 67 4.29 -2.87 -14.45
CA GLY A 67 2.98 -3.51 -14.63
C GLY A 67 2.00 -3.23 -13.52
N VAL A 68 2.12 -2.08 -12.86
CA VAL A 68 1.29 -1.65 -11.74
C VAL A 68 0.38 -0.52 -12.20
N ASN A 69 -0.92 -0.66 -11.96
CA ASN A 69 -1.88 0.41 -12.19
C ASN A 69 -1.93 1.34 -10.98
N ILE A 70 -1.60 2.62 -11.20
CA ILE A 70 -1.53 3.61 -10.13
C ILE A 70 -2.71 4.57 -10.22
N SER A 71 -3.42 4.74 -9.11
CA SER A 71 -4.38 5.81 -8.87
C SER A 71 -3.85 6.73 -7.76
N PHE A 72 -4.38 7.95 -7.70
CA PHE A 72 -3.95 8.92 -6.70
C PHE A 72 -5.10 9.30 -5.79
N ALA A 73 -4.83 9.38 -4.49
CA ALA A 73 -5.81 9.78 -3.50
C ALA A 73 -6.27 11.24 -3.68
N SER A 74 -5.50 12.08 -4.40
CA SER A 74 -5.91 13.43 -4.81
C SER A 74 -7.17 13.43 -5.68
N GLU A 75 -7.51 12.29 -6.29
CA GLU A 75 -8.75 12.12 -7.06
C GLU A 75 -10.00 12.03 -6.16
N ALA A 76 -9.82 11.97 -4.84
CA ALA A 76 -10.92 11.94 -3.87
C ALA A 76 -11.76 13.23 -3.85
N GLY A 77 -11.25 14.33 -4.41
CA GLY A 77 -11.93 15.61 -4.49
C GLY A 77 -11.08 16.76 -3.90
N GLU A 78 -11.73 17.88 -3.66
CA GLU A 78 -11.06 19.08 -3.14
C GLU A 78 -10.71 18.96 -1.64
N ASP A 79 -11.55 18.27 -0.88
CA ASP A 79 -11.31 18.01 0.54
C ASP A 79 -10.46 16.75 0.69
N LEU A 80 -9.17 16.94 0.98
CA LEU A 80 -8.21 15.86 1.22
C LEU A 80 -8.03 15.59 2.72
N SER A 81 -9.10 15.69 3.50
CA SER A 81 -9.08 15.20 4.89
C SER A 81 -8.77 13.70 4.91
N LYS A 82 -8.18 13.23 6.01
CA LYS A 82 -7.85 11.80 6.16
C LYS A 82 -9.09 10.92 6.03
N GLU A 83 -10.22 11.38 6.55
CA GLU A 83 -11.51 10.70 6.44
C GLU A 83 -11.95 10.53 4.98
N ASN A 84 -11.85 11.58 4.18
CA ASN A 84 -12.21 11.53 2.76
C ASN A 84 -11.23 10.67 1.95
N ILE A 85 -9.95 10.74 2.24
CA ILE A 85 -8.94 9.87 1.61
C ILE A 85 -9.24 8.41 1.92
N ILE A 86 -9.49 8.07 3.18
CA ILE A 86 -9.82 6.70 3.60
C ILE A 86 -11.09 6.22 2.89
N SER A 87 -12.12 7.05 2.85
CA SER A 87 -13.38 6.73 2.16
C SER A 87 -13.16 6.44 0.68
N PHE A 88 -12.39 7.28 -0.01
CA PHE A 88 -12.03 7.10 -1.41
C PHE A 88 -11.24 5.80 -1.63
N VAL A 89 -10.20 5.57 -0.84
CA VAL A 89 -9.37 4.37 -0.94
C VAL A 89 -10.20 3.10 -0.70
N ASN A 90 -11.06 3.11 0.30
CA ASN A 90 -11.95 1.97 0.58
C ASN A 90 -12.98 1.72 -0.53
N LYS A 91 -13.39 2.77 -1.25
CA LYS A 91 -14.29 2.66 -2.38
C LYS A 91 -13.62 2.01 -3.59
N ILE A 92 -12.40 2.45 -3.94
CA ILE A 92 -11.67 1.88 -5.08
C ILE A 92 -11.00 0.55 -4.75
N ASN A 93 -10.78 0.26 -3.47
CA ASN A 93 -10.24 -1.00 -2.95
C ASN A 93 -8.97 -1.47 -3.67
N PRO A 94 -7.88 -0.70 -3.65
CA PRO A 94 -6.62 -1.12 -4.26
C PRO A 94 -6.00 -2.28 -3.49
N SER A 95 -5.04 -2.96 -4.12
CA SER A 95 -4.28 -4.02 -3.44
C SER A 95 -3.38 -3.43 -2.35
N VAL A 96 -2.77 -2.27 -2.63
CA VAL A 96 -1.91 -1.54 -1.69
C VAL A 96 -2.29 -0.07 -1.70
N PHE A 97 -2.38 0.51 -0.51
CA PHE A 97 -2.43 1.95 -0.31
C PHE A 97 -1.06 2.43 0.17
N LEU A 98 -0.40 3.22 -0.65
CA LEU A 98 0.97 3.67 -0.44
C LEU A 98 0.96 5.18 -0.16
N THR A 99 1.37 5.56 1.06
CA THR A 99 1.50 6.96 1.44
C THR A 99 2.97 7.36 1.48
N PHE A 100 3.29 8.50 0.87
CA PHE A 100 4.60 9.15 1.01
C PHE A 100 4.41 10.37 1.91
N GLU A 101 5.14 10.40 3.03
CA GLU A 101 5.11 11.51 3.96
C GLU A 101 6.48 12.19 4.01
N ASN A 102 6.53 13.44 3.57
CA ASN A 102 7.76 14.22 3.53
C ASN A 102 8.08 14.76 4.93
N ASN A 103 9.03 14.14 5.61
CA ASN A 103 9.44 14.49 6.96
C ASN A 103 10.89 14.09 7.24
N GLN A 104 11.32 14.25 8.48
CA GLN A 104 12.69 13.93 8.93
C GLN A 104 12.87 12.46 9.35
N LEU A 105 11.80 11.67 9.34
CA LEU A 105 11.85 10.28 9.75
C LEU A 105 12.47 9.41 8.66
N SER A 106 13.05 8.28 9.05
CA SER A 106 13.64 7.30 8.14
C SER A 106 13.02 5.93 8.38
N THR A 107 11.69 5.86 8.24
CA THR A 107 10.93 4.63 8.52
C THR A 107 9.98 4.28 7.40
N VAL A 108 9.62 3.00 7.33
CA VAL A 108 8.48 2.51 6.56
C VAL A 108 7.47 1.96 7.57
N ASP A 109 6.35 2.66 7.70
CA ASP A 109 5.35 2.31 8.70
C ASP A 109 4.34 1.32 8.14
N TYR A 110 3.95 0.36 8.97
CA TYR A 110 2.88 -0.60 8.69
C TYR A 110 1.92 -0.67 9.88
N PHE A 111 0.73 -1.21 9.66
CA PHE A 111 -0.26 -1.30 10.73
C PHE A 111 0.16 -2.31 11.80
N GLN A 112 0.22 -1.83 13.03
CA GLN A 112 0.35 -2.64 14.23
C GLN A 112 -0.47 -2.00 15.34
N GLY A 113 -1.55 -2.68 15.72
CA GLY A 113 -2.38 -2.30 16.85
C GLY A 113 -2.06 -3.14 18.08
N LYS A 114 -2.86 -2.98 19.11
CA LYS A 114 -2.70 -3.71 20.38
C LYS A 114 -2.86 -5.23 20.22
N HIS A 115 -3.81 -5.64 19.38
CA HIS A 115 -4.19 -7.05 19.22
C HIS A 115 -4.19 -7.52 17.77
N SER A 116 -3.69 -6.70 16.85
CA SER A 116 -3.72 -7.00 15.43
C SER A 116 -2.50 -6.45 14.72
N LEU A 117 -2.11 -7.10 13.65
CA LEU A 117 -0.90 -6.82 12.89
C LEU A 117 -1.16 -7.06 11.41
N SER A 118 -0.73 -6.15 10.57
CA SER A 118 -0.67 -6.35 9.13
C SER A 118 0.60 -7.14 8.77
N ASN A 119 0.47 -8.44 8.56
CA ASN A 119 1.62 -9.28 8.22
C ASN A 119 2.16 -8.97 6.82
N ILE A 120 1.28 -8.74 5.86
CA ILE A 120 1.71 -8.32 4.50
C ILE A 120 2.32 -6.93 4.55
N GLY A 121 1.71 -6.00 5.27
CA GLY A 121 2.25 -4.66 5.47
C GLY A 121 3.62 -4.69 6.13
N LYS A 122 3.81 -5.51 7.14
CA LYS A 122 5.11 -5.72 7.80
C LYS A 122 6.16 -6.25 6.82
N LYS A 123 5.81 -7.27 6.04
CA LYS A 123 6.70 -7.84 5.03
C LYS A 123 7.12 -6.80 3.98
N LEU A 124 6.16 -6.03 3.48
CA LEU A 124 6.45 -4.93 2.56
C LEU A 124 7.38 -3.90 3.20
N ALA A 125 7.09 -3.48 4.43
CA ALA A 125 7.89 -2.50 5.15
C ALA A 125 9.32 -2.98 5.39
N GLU A 126 9.51 -4.24 5.73
CA GLU A 126 10.84 -4.84 5.93
C GLU A 126 11.64 -4.86 4.62
N ILE A 127 11.05 -5.31 3.52
CA ILE A 127 11.76 -5.42 2.24
C ILE A 127 12.02 -4.03 1.63
N ILE A 128 11.02 -3.16 1.63
CA ILE A 128 11.18 -1.77 1.14
C ILE A 128 12.19 -1.03 2.01
N GLY A 129 12.10 -1.18 3.33
CA GLY A 129 13.03 -0.56 4.26
C GLY A 129 14.46 -0.98 4.00
N GLN A 130 14.71 -2.26 3.77
CA GLN A 130 16.03 -2.77 3.41
C GLN A 130 16.55 -2.14 2.12
N LYS A 131 15.71 -2.01 1.10
CA LYS A 131 16.06 -1.39 -0.19
C LYS A 131 16.36 0.11 -0.08
N LEU A 132 15.64 0.80 0.78
CA LEU A 132 15.75 2.27 0.94
C LEU A 132 16.65 2.71 2.10
N GLY A 133 17.17 1.79 2.88
CA GLY A 133 17.92 2.12 4.10
C GLY A 133 17.05 2.72 5.19
N LYS A 134 15.80 2.27 5.31
CA LYS A 134 14.82 2.74 6.29
C LYS A 134 14.39 1.61 7.22
N GLU A 135 14.07 1.96 8.45
CA GLU A 135 13.60 0.97 9.42
C GLU A 135 12.11 0.69 9.30
N PRO A 136 11.67 -0.57 9.35
CA PRO A 136 10.26 -0.88 9.47
C PRO A 136 9.74 -0.46 10.84
N ASN A 137 8.54 0.10 10.90
CA ASN A 137 7.96 0.63 12.12
C ASN A 137 6.47 0.29 12.22
N GLY A 138 6.12 -0.54 13.19
CA GLY A 138 4.73 -0.88 13.49
C GLY A 138 4.03 0.26 14.22
N LYS A 139 2.89 0.70 13.69
CA LYS A 139 2.19 1.87 14.21
C LYS A 139 0.70 1.81 13.89
N SER A 140 -0.10 2.45 14.72
CA SER A 140 -1.54 2.56 14.51
C SER A 140 -1.91 4.03 14.30
N ASN A 141 -2.13 4.42 13.05
CA ASN A 141 -2.71 5.71 12.71
C ASN A 141 -3.94 5.53 11.81
N MET A 142 -4.68 6.60 11.52
CA MET A 142 -5.92 6.52 10.76
C MET A 142 -5.74 5.88 9.38
N LEU A 143 -4.72 6.28 8.63
CA LEU A 143 -4.48 5.78 7.27
C LEU A 143 -4.14 4.29 7.28
N LEU A 144 -3.34 3.84 8.23
CA LEU A 144 -2.95 2.43 8.35
C LEU A 144 -4.09 1.56 8.88
N LYS A 145 -4.84 2.07 9.86
CA LYS A 145 -5.87 1.31 10.58
C LYS A 145 -7.19 1.22 9.82
N ASN A 146 -7.63 2.33 9.21
CA ASN A 146 -8.99 2.46 8.72
C ASN A 146 -9.15 2.18 7.22
N THR A 147 -8.06 1.94 6.50
CA THR A 147 -8.12 1.47 5.12
C THR A 147 -8.27 -0.05 5.08
N LYS A 148 -9.13 -0.54 4.18
CA LYS A 148 -9.34 -1.98 3.97
C LYS A 148 -8.18 -2.63 3.23
N SER A 149 -7.46 -1.85 2.44
CA SER A 149 -6.28 -2.31 1.71
C SER A 149 -5.09 -2.48 2.63
N VAL A 150 -4.11 -3.26 2.21
CA VAL A 150 -2.79 -3.23 2.84
C VAL A 150 -2.22 -1.83 2.70
N SER A 151 -1.89 -1.19 3.80
CA SER A 151 -1.46 0.21 3.84
C SER A 151 -0.07 0.32 4.43
N ILE A 152 0.81 1.08 3.77
CA ILE A 152 2.14 1.42 4.26
C ILE A 152 2.41 2.90 4.08
N ILE A 153 3.25 3.46 4.95
CA ILE A 153 3.68 4.85 4.88
C ILE A 153 5.20 4.89 4.76
N ILE A 154 5.70 5.53 3.71
CA ILE A 154 7.12 5.74 3.52
C ILE A 154 7.46 7.16 3.98
N ASN A 155 8.23 7.26 5.05
CA ASN A 155 8.64 8.53 5.64
C ASN A 155 10.02 8.94 5.13
N GLY A 156 10.22 10.23 4.96
CA GLY A 156 11.50 10.81 4.59
C GLY A 156 11.38 11.82 3.47
N ASN A 157 12.51 12.23 2.91
CA ASN A 157 12.53 13.11 1.75
C ASN A 157 12.22 12.30 0.49
N PHE A 158 10.99 12.39 0.00
CA PHE A 158 10.54 11.58 -1.14
C PHE A 158 11.23 11.93 -2.47
N TYR A 159 11.84 13.10 -2.61
CA TYR A 159 12.64 13.43 -3.80
C TYR A 159 13.89 12.56 -3.94
N GLN A 160 14.35 11.96 -2.87
CA GLN A 160 15.53 11.08 -2.83
C GLN A 160 15.16 9.60 -2.82
N ILE A 161 13.87 9.27 -2.90
CA ILE A 161 13.39 7.89 -2.82
C ILE A 161 13.57 7.19 -4.17
N LYS A 162 14.08 5.95 -4.14
CA LYS A 162 14.19 5.08 -5.31
C LYS A 162 12.85 4.42 -5.61
N LEU A 163 12.02 5.06 -6.43
CA LEU A 163 10.66 4.62 -6.74
C LEU A 163 10.61 3.26 -7.43
N ASP A 164 11.55 2.98 -8.35
CA ASP A 164 11.65 1.70 -9.04
C ASP A 164 11.75 0.53 -8.07
N SER A 165 12.58 0.65 -7.06
CA SER A 165 12.75 -0.37 -6.02
C SER A 165 11.46 -0.66 -5.26
N ILE A 166 10.65 0.38 -4.97
CA ILE A 166 9.38 0.23 -4.26
C ILE A 166 8.39 -0.60 -5.08
N PHE A 167 8.20 -0.26 -6.35
CA PHE A 167 7.24 -0.97 -7.20
C PHE A 167 7.68 -2.38 -7.53
N GLU A 168 8.97 -2.64 -7.68
CA GLU A 168 9.52 -3.98 -7.84
C GLU A 168 9.24 -4.85 -6.60
N VAL A 169 9.41 -4.29 -5.40
CA VAL A 169 9.11 -5.01 -4.15
C VAL A 169 7.63 -5.34 -4.05
N ILE A 170 6.77 -4.36 -4.30
CA ILE A 170 5.32 -4.58 -4.23
C ILE A 170 4.89 -5.66 -5.22
N SER A 171 5.32 -5.57 -6.47
CA SER A 171 5.02 -6.57 -7.49
C SER A 171 5.53 -7.95 -7.12
N GLY A 172 6.75 -8.05 -6.59
CA GLY A 172 7.36 -9.29 -6.16
C GLY A 172 6.61 -9.95 -5.01
N VAL A 173 6.28 -9.20 -3.98
CA VAL A 173 5.54 -9.72 -2.81
C VAL A 173 4.17 -10.26 -3.22
N TYR A 174 3.44 -9.52 -4.05
CA TYR A 174 2.12 -9.97 -4.51
C TYR A 174 2.19 -11.14 -5.49
N SER A 175 3.24 -11.25 -6.28
CA SER A 175 3.47 -12.43 -7.14
C SER A 175 3.74 -13.69 -6.32
N ASP A 176 4.45 -13.56 -5.21
CA ASP A 176 4.76 -14.69 -4.32
C ASP A 176 3.53 -15.16 -3.52
N ILE A 177 2.55 -14.28 -3.29
CA ILE A 177 1.32 -14.61 -2.57
C ILE A 177 0.31 -15.32 -3.49
N TYR A 178 0.28 -14.95 -4.74
CA TYR A 178 -0.68 -15.47 -5.75
C TYR A 178 0.03 -16.19 -6.90
#